data_dd53f20bb197b1bd547162405836798f
#
_entry.id   dd53f20bb197b1bd547162405836798f
#
_cell.length_a   1.000
_cell.length_b   1.000
_cell.length_c   1.000
_cell.angle_alpha   90.00
_cell.angle_beta   90.00
_cell.angle_gamma   90.00
#
_symmetry.space_group_name_H-M   'P 1'
#
loop_
_entity.id
_entity.type
_entity.pdbx_description
1 polymer ?
#
loop_
_entity_poly.entity_id
_entity_poly.type
_entity_poly.pdbx_seq_one_letter_code
_entity_poly.pdbx_strand_id
1 'polypeptide(L)'
;MTAQRQETNRNRRRSAFIALLSGAVAAGIALAAQAATTERLVTDRFTGLAIGGFDPVAYFTDSGPLAGREDFEAARGGAVWRFRNEGNRMVFLAHPEIYSPQFGGYDPVDVGRGVALAGNPKFWLIFGQRLFLFGRPESRDAFAADPVRFARAARQRWPQLRETLAQ
;
A
#
# COMPACT_ATOMS: atom_id res chain seq x y z
N MET A 1 -60.82 -43.25 27.56
CA MET A 1 -60.44 -41.83 27.36
C MET A 1 -59.03 -41.57 27.84
N THR A 2 -58.01 -42.30 27.38
CA THR A 2 -56.64 -42.15 27.97
C THR A 2 -55.54 -42.26 26.92
N ALA A 3 -55.84 -42.30 25.61
CA ALA A 3 -54.84 -42.51 24.56
C ALA A 3 -54.43 -41.23 23.78
N GLN A 4 -55.17 -40.13 23.94
CA GLN A 4 -54.93 -38.93 23.13
C GLN A 4 -54.04 -37.85 23.78
N ARG A 5 -53.56 -38.07 25.01
CA ARG A 5 -52.78 -37.08 25.77
C ARG A 5 -51.26 -37.31 25.67
N GLN A 6 -50.81 -38.38 25.07
CA GLN A 6 -49.37 -38.69 24.97
C GLN A 6 -48.75 -38.29 23.65
N GLU A 7 -49.47 -38.08 22.57
CA GLU A 7 -48.92 -37.72 21.26
C GLU A 7 -48.51 -36.25 21.14
N THR A 8 -49.15 -35.36 21.89
CA THR A 8 -48.85 -33.90 21.81
C THR A 8 -47.54 -33.51 22.49
N ASN A 9 -47.00 -34.37 23.34
CA ASN A 9 -45.78 -34.04 24.10
C ASN A 9 -44.48 -34.53 23.42
N ARG A 10 -44.61 -35.38 22.41
CA ARG A 10 -43.45 -35.93 21.67
C ARG A 10 -43.00 -35.05 20.50
N ASN A 11 -43.92 -34.23 19.97
CA ASN A 11 -43.63 -33.32 18.88
C ASN A 11 -43.06 -31.95 19.34
N ARG A 12 -43.26 -31.59 20.63
CA ARG A 12 -42.71 -30.35 21.19
C ARG A 12 -41.20 -30.43 21.49
N ARG A 13 -40.64 -31.63 21.61
CA ARG A 13 -39.21 -31.83 21.93
C ARG A 13 -38.33 -31.94 20.68
N ARG A 14 -38.89 -32.09 19.48
CA ARG A 14 -38.14 -32.20 18.23
C ARG A 14 -37.92 -30.87 17.52
N SER A 15 -38.68 -29.81 17.87
CA SER A 15 -38.55 -28.49 17.26
C SER A 15 -37.58 -27.55 17.97
N ALA A 16 -37.04 -27.94 19.13
CA ALA A 16 -36.14 -27.08 19.92
C ALA A 16 -34.63 -27.32 19.64
N PHE A 17 -34.28 -28.29 18.81
CA PHE A 17 -32.86 -28.63 18.54
C PHE A 17 -32.31 -28.18 17.18
N ILE A 18 -33.10 -27.51 16.34
CA ILE A 18 -32.67 -27.09 15.00
C ILE A 18 -32.30 -25.57 14.91
N ALA A 19 -32.57 -24.81 15.98
CA ALA A 19 -32.40 -23.34 15.94
C ALA A 19 -31.03 -22.84 16.48
N LEU A 20 -30.06 -23.71 16.82
CA LEU A 20 -28.81 -23.29 17.46
C LEU A 20 -27.54 -23.57 16.66
N LEU A 21 -27.65 -23.91 15.38
CA LEU A 21 -26.47 -24.20 14.52
C LEU A 21 -26.26 -23.21 13.37
N SER A 22 -27.07 -22.14 13.26
CA SER A 22 -26.94 -21.15 12.17
C SER A 22 -26.25 -19.84 12.56
N GLY A 23 -25.75 -19.72 13.78
CA GLY A 23 -25.15 -18.47 14.30
C GLY A 23 -23.63 -18.36 14.27
N ALA A 24 -22.89 -19.43 13.91
CA ALA A 24 -21.45 -19.47 14.11
C ALA A 24 -20.61 -19.32 12.82
N VAL A 25 -21.24 -19.19 11.64
CA VAL A 25 -20.48 -19.12 10.36
C VAL A 25 -20.24 -17.67 9.88
N ALA A 26 -20.97 -16.69 10.40
CA ALA A 26 -20.85 -15.30 9.94
C ALA A 26 -19.71 -14.47 10.57
N ALA A 27 -19.06 -14.96 11.63
CA ALA A 27 -17.99 -14.21 12.33
C ALA A 27 -16.57 -14.47 11.80
N GLY A 28 -16.40 -15.43 10.90
CA GLY A 28 -15.06 -15.86 10.44
C GLY A 28 -14.53 -15.14 9.21
N ILE A 29 -15.35 -14.33 8.50
CA ILE A 29 -14.94 -13.74 7.20
C ILE A 29 -14.44 -12.30 7.31
N ALA A 30 -14.65 -11.63 8.45
CA ALA A 30 -14.29 -10.22 8.60
C ALA A 30 -12.82 -9.94 8.99
N LEU A 31 -12.00 -10.95 9.32
CA LEU A 31 -10.61 -10.75 9.75
C LEU A 31 -9.56 -10.89 8.64
N ALA A 32 -9.93 -11.32 7.45
CA ALA A 32 -8.97 -11.52 6.35
C ALA A 32 -8.75 -10.30 5.46
N ALA A 33 -9.48 -9.19 5.68
CA ALA A 33 -9.44 -8.03 4.79
C ALA A 33 -8.44 -6.92 5.19
N GLN A 34 -7.69 -7.07 6.29
CA GLN A 34 -6.81 -6.00 6.79
C GLN A 34 -5.31 -6.21 6.56
N ALA A 35 -4.89 -7.30 5.91
CA ALA A 35 -3.47 -7.57 5.68
C ALA A 35 -2.94 -7.17 4.30
N ALA A 36 -3.72 -6.48 3.47
CA ALA A 36 -3.43 -6.36 2.03
C ALA A 36 -2.94 -4.99 1.56
N THR A 37 -2.41 -4.09 2.41
CA THR A 37 -2.15 -2.70 1.99
C THR A 37 -0.71 -2.20 2.06
N THR A 38 0.25 -2.99 2.50
CA THR A 38 1.63 -2.50 2.68
C THR A 38 2.56 -2.71 1.49
N GLU A 39 2.22 -3.56 0.54
CA GLU A 39 3.13 -3.88 -0.57
C GLU A 39 2.99 -2.98 -1.80
N ARG A 40 1.95 -2.16 -1.90
CA ARG A 40 1.76 -1.20 -3.01
C ARG A 40 2.63 0.04 -2.92
N LEU A 41 3.26 0.25 -1.78
CA LEU A 41 4.19 1.33 -1.49
C LEU A 41 5.44 0.73 -0.84
N VAL A 42 6.60 1.10 -1.33
CA VAL A 42 7.87 0.70 -0.72
C VAL A 42 7.99 1.33 0.66
N THR A 43 7.99 0.47 1.67
CA THR A 43 8.17 0.85 3.06
C THR A 43 9.38 0.12 3.65
N ASP A 44 9.99 0.72 4.64
CA ASP A 44 10.95 0.01 5.47
C ASP A 44 10.20 -1.02 6.32
N ARG A 45 10.58 -2.29 6.20
CA ARG A 45 9.86 -3.42 6.82
C ARG A 45 9.93 -3.43 8.35
N PHE A 46 10.88 -2.71 8.96
CA PHE A 46 11.05 -2.68 10.40
C PHE A 46 10.34 -1.48 11.03
N THR A 47 10.32 -0.35 10.33
CA THR A 47 9.77 0.89 10.85
C THR A 47 8.41 1.26 10.28
N GLY A 48 8.00 0.65 9.15
CA GLY A 48 6.80 1.02 8.41
C GLY A 48 6.89 2.38 7.70
N LEU A 49 8.08 2.99 7.70
CA LEU A 49 8.28 4.31 7.08
C LEU A 49 8.33 4.21 5.56
N ALA A 50 7.53 5.04 4.90
CA ALA A 50 7.61 5.23 3.47
C ALA A 50 8.96 5.81 3.08
N ILE A 51 9.52 5.33 1.96
CA ILE A 51 10.81 5.80 1.41
C ILE A 51 11.92 5.92 2.46
N GLY A 52 11.94 5.00 3.44
CA GLY A 52 12.97 4.98 4.49
C GLY A 52 12.98 6.21 5.41
N GLY A 53 11.86 6.93 5.53
CA GLY A 53 11.75 8.11 6.38
C GLY A 53 12.34 9.39 5.79
N PHE A 54 12.66 9.41 4.50
CA PHE A 54 13.04 10.65 3.80
C PHE A 54 11.79 11.49 3.50
N ASP A 55 11.96 12.82 3.48
CA ASP A 55 10.89 13.76 3.17
C ASP A 55 10.63 13.79 1.64
N PRO A 56 9.43 13.40 1.18
CA PRO A 56 9.12 13.36 -0.25
C PRO A 56 9.08 14.75 -0.90
N VAL A 57 8.79 15.81 -0.13
CA VAL A 57 8.75 17.20 -0.64
C VAL A 57 10.16 17.76 -0.84
N ALA A 58 11.11 17.35 0.00
CA ALA A 58 12.49 17.82 -0.08
C ALA A 58 13.19 17.54 -1.42
N TYR A 59 12.80 16.47 -2.12
CA TYR A 59 13.31 16.20 -3.47
C TYR A 59 13.01 17.32 -4.48
N PHE A 60 11.91 18.05 -4.25
CA PHE A 60 11.48 19.14 -5.13
C PHE A 60 11.98 20.51 -4.65
N THR A 61 12.08 20.71 -3.36
CA THR A 61 12.42 22.01 -2.75
C THR A 61 13.91 22.14 -2.42
N ASP A 62 14.53 21.07 -1.95
CA ASP A 62 15.91 21.06 -1.47
C ASP A 62 16.85 20.27 -2.41
N SER A 63 16.30 19.78 -3.55
CA SER A 63 17.05 19.06 -4.59
C SER A 63 17.75 17.80 -4.07
N GLY A 64 17.12 17.06 -3.11
CA GLY A 64 17.73 15.84 -2.62
C GLY A 64 16.98 15.10 -1.53
N PRO A 65 17.46 13.89 -1.23
CA PRO A 65 16.92 13.07 -0.17
C PRO A 65 17.35 13.61 1.21
N LEU A 66 16.44 14.28 1.88
CA LEU A 66 16.65 14.76 3.24
C LEU A 66 15.77 13.99 4.21
N ALA A 67 16.34 13.57 5.33
CA ALA A 67 15.60 12.82 6.36
C ALA A 67 14.48 13.69 6.95
N GLY A 68 13.29 13.10 7.08
CA GLY A 68 12.20 13.67 7.85
C GLY A 68 12.42 13.50 9.35
N ARG A 69 11.58 14.13 10.15
CA ARG A 69 11.61 14.12 11.61
C ARG A 69 10.36 13.45 12.16
N GLU A 70 10.49 12.84 13.32
CA GLU A 70 9.37 12.19 14.02
C GLU A 70 8.27 13.18 14.43
N ASP A 71 8.64 14.43 14.73
CA ASP A 71 7.68 15.48 15.06
C ASP A 71 6.70 15.80 13.92
N PHE A 72 7.06 15.46 12.68
CA PHE A 72 6.28 15.78 11.49
C PHE A 72 5.98 14.49 10.69
N GLU A 73 4.99 13.74 11.16
CA GLU A 73 4.55 12.50 10.52
C GLU A 73 3.13 12.61 9.96
N ALA A 74 2.83 11.80 8.96
CA ALA A 74 1.47 11.57 8.47
C ALA A 74 1.30 10.12 8.02
N ALA A 75 0.19 9.50 8.41
CA ALA A 75 -0.21 8.19 7.91
C ALA A 75 -1.00 8.36 6.60
N ARG A 76 -0.53 7.74 5.51
CA ARG A 76 -1.22 7.75 4.23
C ARG A 76 -0.84 6.56 3.36
N GLY A 77 -1.85 5.95 2.71
CA GLY A 77 -1.62 4.84 1.78
C GLY A 77 -1.04 3.59 2.42
N GLY A 78 -1.31 3.36 3.72
CA GLY A 78 -0.81 2.20 4.47
C GLY A 78 0.61 2.36 5.00
N ALA A 79 1.21 3.56 4.93
CA ALA A 79 2.55 3.83 5.44
C ALA A 79 2.61 5.11 6.26
N VAL A 80 3.64 5.25 7.06
CA VAL A 80 3.98 6.48 7.77
C VAL A 80 5.01 7.28 6.97
N TRP A 81 4.71 8.52 6.71
CA TRP A 81 5.56 9.48 6.00
C TRP A 81 6.17 10.45 7.01
N ARG A 82 7.46 10.76 6.84
CA ARG A 82 8.17 11.76 7.64
C ARG A 82 8.51 12.98 6.81
N PHE A 83 8.42 14.14 7.44
CA PHE A 83 8.69 15.44 6.81
C PHE A 83 9.71 16.22 7.63
N ARG A 84 10.42 17.14 7.00
CA ARG A 84 11.40 18.01 7.67
C ARG A 84 10.74 19.06 8.57
N ASN A 85 9.55 19.49 8.16
CA ASN A 85 8.80 20.56 8.83
C ASN A 85 7.30 20.41 8.54
N GLU A 86 6.50 21.20 9.27
CA GLU A 86 5.04 21.20 9.13
C GLU A 86 4.58 21.66 7.73
N GLY A 87 5.29 22.63 7.11
CA GLY A 87 4.96 23.10 5.76
C GLY A 87 5.02 21.98 4.73
N ASN A 88 6.09 21.16 4.73
CA ASN A 88 6.23 20.02 3.84
C ASN A 88 5.14 18.97 4.10
N ARG A 89 4.81 18.72 5.37
CA ARG A 89 3.71 17.82 5.75
C ARG A 89 2.38 18.27 5.18
N MET A 90 2.03 19.55 5.34
CA MET A 90 0.78 20.12 4.84
C MET A 90 0.71 20.08 3.31
N VAL A 91 1.77 20.45 2.62
CA VAL A 91 1.86 20.43 1.15
C VAL A 91 1.72 19.01 0.61
N PHE A 92 2.37 18.03 1.24
CA PHE A 92 2.22 16.63 0.87
C PHE A 92 0.77 16.14 1.05
N LEU A 93 0.14 16.47 2.17
CA LEU A 93 -1.24 16.05 2.44
C LEU A 93 -2.24 16.67 1.45
N ALA A 94 -1.98 17.89 1.00
CA ALA A 94 -2.78 18.57 -0.02
C ALA A 94 -2.57 18.01 -1.43
N HIS A 95 -1.32 17.60 -1.77
CA HIS A 95 -0.94 17.19 -3.11
C HIS A 95 -0.08 15.92 -3.14
N PRO A 96 -0.56 14.81 -2.54
CA PRO A 96 0.22 13.57 -2.47
C PRO A 96 0.52 12.97 -3.84
N GLU A 97 -0.33 13.22 -4.84
CA GLU A 97 -0.14 12.76 -6.22
C GLU A 97 1.08 13.39 -6.91
N ILE A 98 1.52 14.56 -6.43
CA ILE A 98 2.72 15.24 -6.92
C ILE A 98 3.97 14.67 -6.24
N TYR A 99 3.94 14.63 -4.90
CA TYR A 99 5.13 14.38 -4.08
C TYR A 99 5.39 12.90 -3.79
N SER A 100 4.36 12.04 -3.84
CA SER A 100 4.59 10.60 -3.70
C SER A 100 5.43 10.07 -4.87
N PRO A 101 6.36 9.14 -4.62
CA PRO A 101 7.13 8.53 -5.69
C PRO A 101 6.22 7.74 -6.63
N GLN A 102 6.51 7.79 -7.91
CA GLN A 102 5.79 7.03 -8.93
C GLN A 102 5.95 5.52 -8.66
N PHE A 103 4.94 4.77 -9.07
CA PHE A 103 4.91 3.30 -8.92
C PHE A 103 5.11 2.83 -7.47
N GLY A 104 4.60 3.59 -6.49
CA GLY A 104 4.79 3.26 -5.08
C GLY A 104 6.25 3.26 -4.60
N GLY A 105 7.16 3.89 -5.34
CA GLY A 105 8.59 3.89 -5.01
C GLY A 105 9.37 2.69 -5.55
N TYR A 106 8.77 1.85 -6.39
CA TYR A 106 9.49 0.81 -7.12
C TYR A 106 10.27 1.38 -8.31
N ASP A 107 11.37 0.71 -8.66
CA ASP A 107 12.24 1.09 -9.79
C ASP A 107 11.48 1.03 -11.12
N PRO A 108 11.29 2.16 -11.85
CA PRO A 108 10.50 2.21 -13.06
C PRO A 108 11.08 1.36 -14.21
N VAL A 109 12.39 1.15 -14.26
CA VAL A 109 13.04 0.33 -15.28
C VAL A 109 12.65 -1.14 -15.09
N ASP A 110 12.65 -1.61 -13.85
CA ASP A 110 12.27 -2.97 -13.50
C ASP A 110 10.75 -3.16 -13.53
N VAL A 111 9.95 -2.17 -13.09
CA VAL A 111 8.49 -2.18 -13.25
C VAL A 111 8.11 -2.36 -14.72
N GLY A 112 8.78 -1.69 -15.66
CA GLY A 112 8.55 -1.85 -17.09
C GLY A 112 8.84 -3.27 -17.61
N ARG A 113 9.65 -4.05 -16.89
CA ARG A 113 9.94 -5.46 -17.15
C ARG A 113 9.00 -6.42 -16.40
N GLY A 114 8.09 -5.89 -15.56
CA GLY A 114 7.20 -6.67 -14.71
C GLY A 114 7.85 -7.15 -13.40
N VAL A 115 8.90 -6.50 -12.95
CA VAL A 115 9.62 -6.83 -11.72
C VAL A 115 9.44 -5.73 -10.69
N ALA A 116 9.04 -6.08 -9.46
CA ALA A 116 8.91 -5.16 -8.33
C ALA A 116 10.23 -5.08 -7.55
N LEU A 117 11.19 -4.29 -8.03
CA LEU A 117 12.39 -3.97 -7.29
C LEU A 117 12.19 -2.66 -6.53
N ALA A 118 12.32 -2.69 -5.20
CA ALA A 118 12.22 -1.50 -4.37
C ALA A 118 13.27 -0.45 -4.76
N GLY A 119 12.84 0.79 -4.90
CA GLY A 119 13.72 1.94 -5.10
C GLY A 119 14.46 2.30 -3.80
N ASN A 120 15.68 2.75 -3.95
CA ASN A 120 16.46 3.35 -2.88
C ASN A 120 16.25 4.87 -2.91
N PRO A 121 15.84 5.50 -1.81
CA PRO A 121 15.63 6.96 -1.76
C PRO A 121 16.81 7.81 -2.18
N LYS A 122 18.02 7.28 -2.12
CA LYS A 122 19.26 7.98 -2.54
C LYS A 122 19.49 7.95 -4.06
N PHE A 123 18.81 7.06 -4.79
CA PHE A 123 18.87 6.99 -6.25
C PHE A 123 17.55 7.49 -6.82
N TRP A 124 17.51 8.74 -7.19
CA TRP A 124 16.29 9.43 -7.54
C TRP A 124 16.44 10.32 -8.78
N LEU A 125 15.29 10.69 -9.36
CA LEU A 125 15.21 11.67 -10.44
C LEU A 125 13.81 12.30 -10.47
N ILE A 126 13.74 13.61 -10.70
CA ILE A 126 12.50 14.29 -11.02
C ILE A 126 12.38 14.39 -12.56
N PHE A 127 11.30 13.85 -13.09
CA PHE A 127 10.96 13.96 -14.49
C PHE A 127 9.48 14.28 -14.65
N GLY A 128 9.15 15.33 -15.43
CA GLY A 128 7.77 15.78 -15.62
C GLY A 128 7.07 16.13 -14.31
N GLN A 129 7.77 16.76 -13.38
CA GLN A 129 7.28 17.07 -12.03
C GLN A 129 6.80 15.84 -11.23
N ARG A 130 7.45 14.70 -11.42
CA ARG A 130 7.18 13.46 -10.69
C ARG A 130 8.47 12.88 -10.14
N LEU A 131 8.40 12.37 -8.93
CA LEU A 131 9.53 11.70 -8.28
C LEU A 131 9.60 10.24 -8.73
N PHE A 132 10.76 9.82 -9.15
CA PHE A 132 11.10 8.43 -9.46
C PHE A 132 12.24 7.99 -8.55
N LEU A 133 12.14 6.77 -8.01
CA LEU A 133 13.17 6.14 -7.20
C LEU A 133 13.70 4.92 -7.94
N PHE A 134 14.98 4.64 -7.80
CA PHE A 134 15.65 3.56 -8.52
C PHE A 134 16.32 2.60 -7.52
N GLY A 135 16.32 1.32 -7.81
CA GLY A 135 16.97 0.32 -6.96
C GLY A 135 18.50 0.40 -7.02
N ARG A 136 19.03 0.95 -8.12
CA ARG A 136 20.48 1.04 -8.40
C ARG A 136 20.81 2.21 -9.32
N PRO A 137 22.07 2.70 -9.28
CA PRO A 137 22.51 3.84 -10.13
C PRO A 137 22.32 3.56 -11.61
N GLU A 138 22.59 2.36 -12.09
CA GLU A 138 22.49 1.98 -13.52
C GLU A 138 21.07 2.09 -14.04
N SER A 139 20.06 1.77 -13.23
CA SER A 139 18.64 1.98 -13.58
C SER A 139 18.32 3.46 -13.70
N ARG A 140 18.82 4.30 -12.78
CA ARG A 140 18.64 5.74 -12.84
C ARG A 140 19.27 6.32 -14.12
N ASP A 141 20.48 5.90 -14.46
CA ASP A 141 21.21 6.41 -15.62
C ASP A 141 20.54 5.94 -16.92
N ALA A 142 20.07 4.70 -17.00
CA ALA A 142 19.28 4.21 -18.11
C ALA A 142 17.97 5.00 -18.28
N PHE A 143 17.25 5.25 -17.17
CA PHE A 143 16.04 6.06 -17.20
C PHE A 143 16.34 7.49 -17.64
N ALA A 144 17.41 8.12 -17.16
CA ALA A 144 17.80 9.49 -17.52
C ALA A 144 18.11 9.62 -19.02
N ALA A 145 18.64 8.57 -19.66
CA ALA A 145 18.91 8.55 -21.09
C ALA A 145 17.64 8.55 -21.96
N ASP A 146 16.55 7.91 -21.51
CA ASP A 146 15.27 7.87 -22.23
C ASP A 146 14.08 7.77 -21.26
N PRO A 147 13.78 8.87 -20.53
CA PRO A 147 12.76 8.84 -19.48
C PRO A 147 11.34 8.62 -20.02
N VAL A 148 11.06 9.08 -21.25
CA VAL A 148 9.74 8.90 -21.86
C VAL A 148 9.44 7.43 -22.12
N ARG A 149 10.40 6.70 -22.68
CA ARG A 149 10.26 5.26 -22.96
C ARG A 149 10.05 4.47 -21.70
N PHE A 150 10.93 4.66 -20.70
CA PHE A 150 10.88 3.89 -19.46
C PHE A 150 9.63 4.20 -18.63
N ALA A 151 9.26 5.47 -18.51
CA ALA A 151 8.04 5.86 -17.81
C ALA A 151 6.77 5.31 -18.49
N ARG A 152 6.75 5.24 -19.82
CA ARG A 152 5.64 4.64 -20.59
C ARG A 152 5.56 3.14 -20.33
N ALA A 153 6.66 2.41 -20.45
CA ALA A 153 6.72 0.97 -20.19
C ALA A 153 6.26 0.64 -18.76
N ALA A 154 6.75 1.39 -17.78
CA ALA A 154 6.34 1.23 -16.39
C ALA A 154 4.83 1.48 -16.19
N ARG A 155 4.26 2.55 -16.76
CA ARG A 155 2.81 2.83 -16.67
C ARG A 155 1.96 1.72 -17.26
N GLN A 156 2.40 1.09 -18.34
CA GLN A 156 1.68 -0.02 -18.97
C GLN A 156 1.68 -1.28 -18.11
N ARG A 157 2.77 -1.56 -17.40
CA ARG A 157 2.93 -2.75 -16.58
C ARG A 157 2.42 -2.60 -15.13
N TRP A 158 2.46 -1.39 -14.61
CA TRP A 158 2.15 -1.12 -13.21
C TRP A 158 0.79 -1.65 -12.74
N PRO A 159 -0.34 -1.50 -13.47
CA PRO A 159 -1.63 -1.99 -12.99
C PRO A 159 -1.61 -3.49 -12.66
N GLN A 160 -1.07 -4.31 -13.56
CA GLN A 160 -0.98 -5.76 -13.35
C GLN A 160 -0.01 -6.11 -12.22
N LEU A 161 1.17 -5.47 -12.20
CA LEU A 161 2.17 -5.72 -11.17
C LEU A 161 1.63 -5.34 -9.78
N ARG A 162 0.95 -4.21 -9.67
CA ARG A 162 0.34 -3.74 -8.42
C ARG A 162 -0.69 -4.73 -7.85
N GLU A 163 -1.42 -5.44 -8.70
CA GLU A 163 -2.37 -6.48 -8.26
C GLU A 163 -1.65 -7.67 -7.63
N THR A 164 -0.48 -8.05 -8.16
CA THR A 164 0.31 -9.15 -7.57
C THR A 164 0.94 -8.78 -6.23
N LEU A 165 1.22 -7.48 -5.99
CA LEU A 165 1.75 -6.98 -4.73
C LEU A 165 0.69 -6.88 -3.61
N ALA A 166 -0.57 -7.01 -3.94
CA ALA A 166 -1.69 -6.86 -3.00
C ALA A 166 -2.21 -8.19 -2.45
N GLN A 167 -1.59 -9.29 -2.83
CA GLN A 167 -1.89 -10.64 -2.33
C GLN A 167 -0.92 -10.98 -1.20
#